data_a8d6823552dc43e65a340468e37cfefa
#
_entry.id   a8d6823552dc43e65a340468e37cfefa
#
_cell.length_a   1.000
_cell.length_b   1.000
_cell.length_c   1.000
_cell.angle_alpha   90.00
_cell.angle_beta   90.00
_cell.angle_gamma   90.00
#
_symmetry.space_group_name_H-M   'P 1'
#
loop_
_entity.id
_entity.type
_entity.pdbx_description
1 polymer ?
#
loop_
_entity_poly.entity_id
_entity_poly.type
_entity_poly.pdbx_seq_one_letter_code
_entity_poly.pdbx_strand_id
1 'polypeptide(L)'
;GAHDVVDNFVCFGTDTKPCPDDNLYRIIGVFGDKVKLIKYDYATKELLGEDGDYIKLYTERNDNTSNYYENNLVKIAAYAWNYKKDMSINNGYGSNTWSTSLLNKINLNTNFINNIGTNWIDKIIETTWKVGGNIHVNIETQPAKVAYQNEIVNPVMTYSTDNQTEYNAKIGLMYVSDYMYAALQDKWILAGSIYNDASKDYRSATSVNWLYMGLVEWTISRCANNENYVFYVNYGGQVNATNANNYLAIRPAFYLSNSVSYLSGSGTKTDPIILGD
;
A
#
# COMPACT_ATOMS: atom_id res chain seq x y z
N GLY A 1 -0.04 -11.67 -4.60
CA GLY A 1 0.93 -11.59 -5.69
C GLY A 1 0.39 -12.17 -6.98
N ALA A 2 1.17 -12.10 -8.05
CA ALA A 2 0.71 -12.53 -9.38
C ALA A 2 0.46 -14.05 -9.50
N HIS A 3 0.99 -14.83 -8.58
CA HIS A 3 0.91 -16.30 -8.59
C HIS A 3 0.28 -16.91 -7.34
N ASP A 4 -0.38 -16.11 -6.51
CA ASP A 4 -1.10 -16.65 -5.35
C ASP A 4 -2.46 -17.24 -5.75
N VAL A 5 -3.01 -18.05 -4.85
CA VAL A 5 -4.29 -18.74 -5.02
C VAL A 5 -5.35 -18.25 -4.03
N VAL A 6 -5.19 -17.05 -3.48
CA VAL A 6 -6.12 -16.50 -2.50
C VAL A 6 -7.29 -15.82 -3.20
N ASP A 7 -8.49 -16.35 -2.97
CA ASP A 7 -9.74 -15.87 -3.59
C ASP A 7 -10.32 -14.70 -2.76
N ASN A 8 -9.78 -13.51 -2.95
CA ASN A 8 -10.19 -12.29 -2.25
C ASN A 8 -10.26 -11.07 -3.17
N PHE A 9 -10.48 -11.30 -4.46
CA PHE A 9 -10.63 -10.23 -5.44
C PHE A 9 -12.02 -9.61 -5.40
N VAL A 10 -12.06 -8.28 -5.56
CA VAL A 10 -13.28 -7.46 -5.60
C VAL A 10 -13.21 -6.56 -6.82
N CYS A 11 -14.31 -6.44 -7.54
CA CYS A 11 -14.48 -5.41 -8.58
C CYS A 11 -14.97 -4.12 -7.93
N PHE A 12 -14.23 -3.03 -8.11
CA PHE A 12 -14.56 -1.73 -7.49
C PHE A 12 -14.23 -0.57 -8.44
N GLY A 13 -15.08 0.44 -8.44
CA GLY A 13 -14.89 1.63 -9.29
C GLY A 13 -15.53 1.51 -10.69
N THR A 14 -16.26 0.45 -10.96
CA THR A 14 -16.99 0.24 -12.25
C THR A 14 -18.08 -0.80 -12.12
N ASP A 15 -19.12 -0.66 -12.97
CA ASP A 15 -20.18 -1.66 -13.19
C ASP A 15 -19.93 -2.49 -14.46
N THR A 16 -18.81 -2.26 -15.15
CA THR A 16 -18.45 -2.96 -16.40
C THR A 16 -18.19 -4.44 -16.14
N LYS A 17 -18.72 -5.29 -17.00
CA LYS A 17 -18.52 -6.74 -16.97
C LYS A 17 -17.93 -7.25 -18.28
N PRO A 18 -16.90 -8.11 -18.25
CA PRO A 18 -16.15 -8.53 -17.06
C PRO A 18 -15.44 -7.36 -16.40
N CYS A 19 -15.10 -7.51 -15.11
CA CYS A 19 -14.40 -6.47 -14.36
C CYS A 19 -13.06 -6.16 -15.03
N PRO A 20 -12.78 -4.91 -15.42
CA PRO A 20 -11.48 -4.53 -15.97
C PRO A 20 -10.35 -4.73 -14.93
N ASP A 21 -9.17 -5.12 -15.38
CA ASP A 21 -8.01 -5.35 -14.49
C ASP A 21 -7.68 -4.12 -13.63
N ASP A 22 -7.83 -2.91 -14.18
CA ASP A 22 -7.62 -1.65 -13.45
C ASP A 22 -8.64 -1.38 -12.32
N ASN A 23 -9.75 -2.12 -12.31
CA ASN A 23 -10.80 -2.04 -11.31
C ASN A 23 -10.79 -3.22 -10.33
N LEU A 24 -9.75 -4.04 -10.37
CA LEU A 24 -9.57 -5.11 -9.39
C LEU A 24 -8.94 -4.57 -8.11
N TYR A 25 -9.53 -4.97 -7.00
CA TYR A 25 -9.05 -4.74 -5.64
C TYR A 25 -8.96 -6.09 -4.92
N ARG A 26 -8.31 -6.09 -3.76
CA ARG A 26 -8.22 -7.27 -2.90
C ARG A 26 -8.63 -6.94 -1.49
N ILE A 27 -9.28 -7.87 -0.82
CA ILE A 27 -9.61 -7.76 0.60
C ILE A 27 -8.35 -8.04 1.41
N ILE A 28 -7.85 -7.03 2.14
CA ILE A 28 -6.77 -7.23 3.13
C ILE A 28 -7.29 -8.00 4.34
N GLY A 29 -8.48 -7.64 4.82
CA GLY A 29 -9.08 -8.27 5.99
C GLY A 29 -10.32 -7.54 6.47
N VAL A 30 -10.89 -8.07 7.54
CA VAL A 30 -12.02 -7.48 8.27
C VAL A 30 -11.51 -6.99 9.61
N PHE A 31 -11.71 -5.71 9.90
CA PHE A 31 -11.24 -5.02 11.09
C PHE A 31 -12.45 -4.48 11.86
N GLY A 32 -12.88 -5.23 12.87
CA GLY A 32 -14.17 -5.00 13.51
C GLY A 32 -15.31 -5.31 12.55
N ASP A 33 -16.09 -4.29 12.19
CA ASP A 33 -17.19 -4.35 11.23
C ASP A 33 -16.82 -3.81 9.82
N LYS A 34 -15.57 -3.52 9.58
CA LYS A 34 -15.07 -2.84 8.35
C LYS A 34 -14.23 -3.77 7.51
N VAL A 35 -14.53 -3.84 6.21
CA VAL A 35 -13.72 -4.56 5.23
C VAL A 35 -12.70 -3.59 4.63
N LYS A 36 -11.42 -3.95 4.71
CA LYS A 36 -10.33 -3.17 4.13
C LYS A 36 -9.95 -3.72 2.77
N LEU A 37 -9.98 -2.84 1.77
CA LEU A 37 -9.53 -3.14 0.41
C LEU A 37 -8.20 -2.46 0.10
N ILE A 38 -7.48 -3.04 -0.85
CA ILE A 38 -6.31 -2.45 -1.50
C ILE A 38 -6.43 -2.64 -3.01
N LYS A 39 -6.03 -1.66 -3.80
CA LYS A 39 -5.96 -1.81 -5.25
C LYS A 39 -5.05 -2.99 -5.60
N TYR A 40 -5.49 -3.86 -6.53
CA TYR A 40 -4.71 -5.04 -6.91
C TYR A 40 -3.40 -4.66 -7.58
N ASP A 41 -3.48 -3.83 -8.63
CA ASP A 41 -2.32 -3.33 -9.34
C ASP A 41 -1.93 -1.92 -8.87
N TYR A 42 -0.76 -1.45 -9.27
CA TYR A 42 -0.29 -0.10 -8.97
C TYR A 42 -1.20 0.95 -9.60
N ALA A 43 -1.41 2.04 -8.87
CA ALA A 43 -2.24 3.14 -9.35
C ALA A 43 -1.55 3.90 -10.48
N THR A 44 -2.32 4.28 -11.50
CA THR A 44 -1.85 5.06 -12.63
C THR A 44 -1.86 6.56 -12.32
N LYS A 45 -1.18 7.35 -13.15
CA LYS A 45 -1.21 8.81 -13.05
C LYS A 45 -2.59 9.40 -13.39
N GLU A 46 -3.37 8.71 -14.20
CA GLU A 46 -4.75 9.09 -14.50
C GLU A 46 -5.62 8.98 -13.26
N LEU A 47 -5.34 8.02 -12.39
CA LEU A 47 -6.06 7.83 -11.14
C LEU A 47 -5.61 8.77 -10.02
N LEU A 48 -4.30 9.00 -9.90
CA LEU A 48 -3.71 9.79 -8.79
C LEU A 48 -3.28 11.22 -9.17
N GLY A 49 -3.29 11.59 -10.45
CA GLY A 49 -2.84 12.89 -10.94
C GLY A 49 -1.31 13.03 -11.09
N GLU A 50 -0.91 14.07 -11.81
CA GLU A 50 0.50 14.47 -12.02
C GLU A 50 0.91 15.67 -11.14
N ASP A 51 0.03 16.12 -10.27
CA ASP A 51 0.27 17.11 -9.22
C ASP A 51 0.67 16.45 -7.89
N GLY A 52 0.52 17.17 -6.77
CA GLY A 52 0.86 16.65 -5.46
C GLY A 52 2.32 16.18 -5.39
N ASP A 53 2.55 15.00 -4.85
CA ASP A 53 3.87 14.39 -4.74
C ASP A 53 4.24 13.48 -5.92
N TYR A 54 3.55 13.60 -7.07
CA TYR A 54 3.97 12.95 -8.32
C TYR A 54 5.37 13.39 -8.73
N ILE A 55 6.24 12.45 -9.04
CA ILE A 55 7.62 12.72 -9.46
C ILE A 55 7.80 12.47 -10.94
N LYS A 56 7.45 11.28 -11.41
CA LYS A 56 7.64 10.89 -12.81
C LYS A 56 6.91 9.59 -13.14
N LEU A 57 6.82 9.28 -14.44
CA LEU A 57 6.64 7.91 -14.89
C LEU A 57 7.98 7.18 -14.75
N TYR A 58 7.99 6.19 -13.91
CA TYR A 58 9.13 5.31 -13.74
C TYR A 58 9.00 4.14 -14.71
N THR A 59 10.08 3.83 -15.45
CA THR A 59 10.09 2.68 -16.36
C THR A 59 10.90 1.57 -15.70
N GLU A 60 10.20 0.51 -15.30
CA GLU A 60 10.83 -0.72 -14.84
C GLU A 60 11.07 -1.67 -16.00
N ARG A 61 12.25 -2.28 -15.99
CA ARG A 61 12.58 -3.36 -16.87
C ARG A 61 12.36 -4.68 -16.16
N ASN A 62 11.73 -5.62 -16.83
CA ASN A 62 11.78 -7.01 -16.42
C ASN A 62 13.17 -7.58 -16.68
N ASP A 63 14.00 -7.60 -15.67
CA ASP A 63 15.35 -8.17 -15.67
C ASP A 63 15.44 -9.45 -14.83
N ASN A 64 14.36 -10.21 -14.75
CA ASN A 64 14.16 -11.37 -13.89
C ASN A 64 14.07 -11.03 -12.39
N THR A 65 14.00 -9.76 -12.02
CA THR A 65 13.86 -9.35 -10.63
C THR A 65 12.40 -9.22 -10.20
N SER A 66 11.46 -9.30 -11.14
CA SER A 66 10.04 -9.23 -10.87
C SER A 66 9.23 -10.10 -11.83
N ASN A 67 8.38 -10.95 -11.31
CA ASN A 67 7.43 -11.72 -12.12
C ASN A 67 6.27 -10.91 -12.67
N TYR A 68 6.12 -9.69 -12.19
CA TYR A 68 5.03 -8.83 -12.57
C TYR A 68 5.07 -8.45 -14.05
N TYR A 69 6.26 -8.38 -14.64
CA TYR A 69 6.48 -7.81 -15.96
C TYR A 69 7.14 -8.75 -16.97
N GLU A 70 6.83 -10.00 -16.96
CA GLU A 70 7.45 -10.97 -17.87
C GLU A 70 7.66 -10.39 -19.28
N ASN A 71 8.92 -10.11 -19.64
CA ASN A 71 9.41 -9.67 -20.95
C ASN A 71 8.98 -8.28 -21.44
N ASN A 72 8.44 -7.40 -20.59
CA ASN A 72 8.03 -6.06 -21.00
C ASN A 72 8.64 -4.96 -20.13
N LEU A 73 8.77 -3.77 -20.71
CA LEU A 73 9.00 -2.53 -19.98
C LEU A 73 7.64 -2.00 -19.50
N VAL A 74 7.49 -1.79 -18.20
CA VAL A 74 6.28 -1.22 -17.65
C VAL A 74 6.56 0.18 -17.13
N LYS A 75 5.65 1.09 -17.45
CA LYS A 75 5.67 2.45 -16.93
C LYS A 75 4.67 2.59 -15.81
N ILE A 76 5.14 2.88 -14.61
CA ILE A 76 4.30 3.15 -13.46
C ILE A 76 4.43 4.60 -13.01
N ALA A 77 3.37 5.14 -12.45
CA ALA A 77 3.43 6.43 -11.78
C ALA A 77 4.16 6.28 -10.44
N ALA A 78 5.17 7.11 -10.22
CA ALA A 78 5.97 7.09 -9.01
C ALA A 78 5.81 8.41 -8.25
N TYR A 79 5.55 8.29 -6.96
CA TYR A 79 5.24 9.39 -6.06
C TYR A 79 6.21 9.40 -4.89
N ALA A 80 6.63 10.59 -4.46
CA ALA A 80 7.25 10.74 -3.16
C ALA A 80 6.20 10.53 -2.06
N TRP A 81 6.64 10.10 -0.89
CA TRP A 81 5.73 9.90 0.23
C TRP A 81 5.32 11.24 0.87
N ASN A 82 6.28 12.13 1.08
CA ASN A 82 6.07 13.52 1.51
C ASN A 82 7.32 14.35 1.22
N TYR A 83 7.35 15.03 0.08
CA TYR A 83 8.54 15.73 -0.38
C TYR A 83 8.27 17.15 -0.84
N LYS A 84 7.37 17.36 -1.81
CA LYS A 84 7.26 18.67 -2.48
C LYS A 84 6.89 19.81 -1.54
N LYS A 85 6.10 19.53 -0.52
CA LYS A 85 5.79 20.53 0.50
C LYS A 85 6.96 20.75 1.47
N ASP A 86 7.68 19.68 1.78
CA ASP A 86 8.71 19.63 2.82
C ASP A 86 10.13 19.55 2.22
N MET A 87 10.34 20.10 1.01
CA MET A 87 11.61 20.03 0.27
C MET A 87 12.82 20.56 1.02
N SER A 88 12.64 21.53 1.92
CA SER A 88 13.72 22.11 2.72
C SER A 88 13.95 21.40 4.06
N ILE A 89 13.11 20.43 4.41
CA ILE A 89 13.18 19.74 5.69
C ILE A 89 14.16 18.56 5.57
N ASN A 90 14.87 18.28 6.66
CA ASN A 90 15.79 17.16 6.78
C ASN A 90 16.83 17.11 5.64
N ASN A 91 17.48 18.23 5.35
CA ASN A 91 18.48 18.33 4.28
C ASN A 91 17.97 17.93 2.89
N GLY A 92 16.70 18.15 2.61
CA GLY A 92 16.09 17.80 1.33
C GLY A 92 15.55 16.37 1.23
N TYR A 93 15.47 15.65 2.34
CA TYR A 93 14.93 14.29 2.37
C TYR A 93 13.42 14.21 2.58
N GLY A 94 12.75 15.36 2.79
CA GLY A 94 11.34 15.41 3.15
C GLY A 94 11.09 15.02 4.60
N SER A 95 9.85 14.69 4.93
CA SER A 95 9.49 14.26 6.29
C SER A 95 8.55 13.06 6.26
N ASN A 96 8.51 12.30 7.34
CA ASN A 96 7.54 11.21 7.50
C ASN A 96 6.26 11.67 8.22
N THR A 97 5.89 12.93 8.06
CA THR A 97 4.67 13.52 8.60
C THR A 97 3.52 13.34 7.61
N TRP A 98 2.63 12.38 7.86
CA TRP A 98 1.53 12.04 6.95
C TRP A 98 0.53 13.18 6.76
N SER A 99 0.29 13.98 7.80
CA SER A 99 -0.63 15.11 7.76
C SER A 99 -0.22 16.24 6.82
N THR A 100 1.07 16.38 6.50
CA THR A 100 1.58 17.39 5.56
C THR A 100 1.77 16.83 4.14
N SER A 101 1.80 15.52 3.97
CA SER A 101 2.03 14.82 2.70
C SER A 101 1.05 15.26 1.60
N LEU A 102 1.58 15.66 0.44
CA LEU A 102 0.76 15.93 -0.73
C LEU A 102 0.31 14.62 -1.42
N LEU A 103 1.04 13.52 -1.28
CA LEU A 103 0.55 12.20 -1.65
C LEU A 103 -0.76 11.90 -0.93
N ASN A 104 -0.81 12.13 0.40
CA ASN A 104 -2.03 11.95 1.17
C ASN A 104 -3.16 12.89 0.71
N LYS A 105 -2.90 14.20 0.73
CA LYS A 105 -3.96 15.21 0.56
C LYS A 105 -4.46 15.32 -0.87
N ILE A 106 -3.52 15.38 -1.82
CA ILE A 106 -3.82 15.65 -3.22
C ILE A 106 -4.04 14.34 -3.97
N ASN A 107 -3.05 13.47 -3.99
CA ASN A 107 -3.11 12.28 -4.85
C ASN A 107 -4.13 11.26 -4.36
N LEU A 108 -4.15 10.95 -3.06
CA LEU A 108 -5.06 9.95 -2.50
C LEU A 108 -6.43 10.54 -2.14
N ASN A 109 -6.49 11.64 -1.41
CA ASN A 109 -7.75 12.14 -0.85
C ASN A 109 -8.38 13.30 -1.62
N THR A 110 -7.87 13.62 -2.80
CA THR A 110 -8.52 14.51 -3.78
C THR A 110 -8.63 13.80 -5.12
N ASN A 111 -7.52 13.50 -5.77
CA ASN A 111 -7.54 12.98 -7.14
C ASN A 111 -8.16 11.58 -7.23
N PHE A 112 -7.69 10.62 -6.42
CA PHE A 112 -8.28 9.28 -6.40
C PHE A 112 -9.79 9.34 -6.14
N ILE A 113 -10.21 10.11 -5.15
CA ILE A 113 -11.62 10.29 -4.79
C ILE A 113 -12.43 10.81 -5.98
N ASN A 114 -11.92 11.84 -6.69
CA ASN A 114 -12.61 12.43 -7.84
C ASN A 114 -12.63 11.47 -9.04
N ASN A 115 -11.56 10.69 -9.24
CA ASN A 115 -11.38 9.87 -10.42
C ASN A 115 -12.05 8.49 -10.32
N ILE A 116 -12.34 8.00 -9.10
CA ILE A 116 -13.06 6.73 -8.92
C ILE A 116 -14.58 6.85 -9.19
N GLY A 117 -15.10 8.08 -9.18
CA GLY A 117 -16.51 8.37 -9.42
C GLY A 117 -17.39 8.41 -8.17
N THR A 118 -18.43 9.25 -8.23
CA THR A 118 -19.29 9.57 -7.07
C THR A 118 -20.00 8.33 -6.49
N ASN A 119 -20.53 7.46 -7.34
CA ASN A 119 -21.23 6.25 -6.88
C ASN A 119 -20.33 5.28 -6.09
N TRP A 120 -19.01 5.37 -6.28
CA TRP A 120 -18.04 4.50 -5.62
C TRP A 120 -17.46 5.14 -4.38
N ILE A 121 -17.31 6.46 -4.36
CA ILE A 121 -16.76 7.15 -3.20
C ILE A 121 -17.69 7.08 -1.99
N ASP A 122 -19.00 6.98 -2.20
CA ASP A 122 -19.99 6.83 -1.11
C ASP A 122 -19.91 5.45 -0.44
N LYS A 123 -19.35 4.45 -1.13
CA LYS A 123 -19.06 3.13 -0.58
C LYS A 123 -17.79 3.10 0.29
N ILE A 124 -17.01 4.18 0.30
CA ILE A 124 -15.77 4.32 1.09
C ILE A 124 -16.02 5.21 2.30
N ILE A 125 -15.80 4.66 3.50
CA ILE A 125 -15.93 5.43 4.74
C ILE A 125 -14.68 6.27 5.02
N GLU A 126 -14.88 7.44 5.60
CA GLU A 126 -13.81 8.13 6.30
C GLU A 126 -13.48 7.36 7.59
N THR A 127 -12.20 7.18 7.85
CA THR A 127 -11.73 6.46 9.04
C THR A 127 -10.47 7.11 9.60
N THR A 128 -10.20 6.83 10.87
CA THR A 128 -8.96 7.23 11.51
C THR A 128 -7.85 6.25 11.14
N TRP A 129 -6.93 6.70 10.29
CA TRP A 129 -5.70 5.99 9.99
C TRP A 129 -4.71 6.19 11.12
N LYS A 130 -4.23 5.08 11.69
CA LYS A 130 -3.11 5.13 12.62
C LYS A 130 -1.82 5.33 11.82
N VAL A 131 -0.97 6.22 12.27
CA VAL A 131 0.30 6.55 11.59
C VAL A 131 1.49 6.44 12.55
N GLY A 132 1.44 5.46 13.43
CA GLY A 132 2.57 5.02 14.22
C GLY A 132 3.62 4.31 13.36
N GLY A 133 4.74 3.95 13.98
CA GLY A 133 5.85 3.39 13.24
C GLY A 133 6.64 2.34 14.00
N ASN A 134 7.53 1.71 13.25
CA ASN A 134 8.48 0.72 13.74
C ASN A 134 9.90 1.29 13.72
N ILE A 135 10.83 0.65 14.46
CA ILE A 135 12.26 0.99 14.40
C ILE A 135 12.84 0.29 13.17
N HIS A 136 13.47 1.05 12.28
CA HIS A 136 14.00 0.54 11.01
C HIS A 136 14.88 -0.70 11.17
N VAL A 137 15.87 -0.66 12.02
CA VAL A 137 16.83 -1.76 12.21
C VAL A 137 16.21 -3.06 12.75
N ASN A 138 15.02 -3.00 13.30
CA ASN A 138 14.34 -4.14 13.89
C ASN A 138 13.33 -4.80 12.94
N ILE A 139 12.97 -4.13 11.83
CA ILE A 139 11.83 -4.56 11.00
C ILE A 139 12.05 -5.94 10.38
N GLU A 140 13.28 -6.29 10.01
CA GLU A 140 13.61 -7.55 9.36
C GLU A 140 13.48 -8.78 10.29
N THR A 141 13.57 -8.56 11.60
CA THR A 141 13.49 -9.63 12.60
C THR A 141 12.25 -9.52 13.48
N GLN A 142 11.44 -8.49 13.27
CA GLN A 142 10.29 -8.20 14.10
C GLN A 142 9.08 -9.05 13.68
N PRO A 143 8.38 -9.70 14.64
CA PRO A 143 7.12 -10.38 14.33
C PRO A 143 6.03 -9.43 13.83
N ALA A 144 5.17 -9.93 12.94
CA ALA A 144 4.02 -9.17 12.42
C ALA A 144 3.12 -8.58 13.54
N LYS A 145 2.94 -9.33 14.63
CA LYS A 145 2.20 -8.86 15.81
C LYS A 145 2.82 -7.61 16.44
N VAL A 146 4.16 -7.53 16.49
CA VAL A 146 4.85 -6.36 17.06
C VAL A 146 4.73 -5.17 16.13
N ALA A 147 4.84 -5.39 14.80
CA ALA A 147 4.59 -4.34 13.81
C ALA A 147 3.18 -3.75 13.99
N TYR A 148 2.16 -4.61 14.07
CA TYR A 148 0.77 -4.20 14.30
C TYR A 148 0.60 -3.41 15.60
N GLN A 149 1.22 -3.84 16.69
CA GLN A 149 1.17 -3.12 17.97
C GLN A 149 1.72 -1.70 17.84
N ASN A 150 2.88 -1.54 17.20
CA ASN A 150 3.57 -0.27 17.06
C ASN A 150 2.92 0.68 16.06
N GLU A 151 2.22 0.16 15.06
CA GLU A 151 1.57 0.94 14.02
C GLU A 151 0.16 1.38 14.42
N ILE A 152 -0.61 0.49 15.06
CA ILE A 152 -2.07 0.62 15.17
C ILE A 152 -2.56 0.62 16.62
N VAL A 153 -2.14 -0.36 17.44
CA VAL A 153 -2.70 -0.53 18.78
C VAL A 153 -2.17 0.52 19.75
N ASN A 154 -0.84 0.68 19.76
CA ASN A 154 -0.13 1.68 20.57
C ASN A 154 0.85 2.42 19.64
N PRO A 155 0.36 3.34 18.78
CA PRO A 155 1.18 3.97 17.78
C PRO A 155 2.45 4.60 18.37
N VAL A 156 3.61 4.10 17.95
CA VAL A 156 4.92 4.57 18.41
C VAL A 156 5.42 5.68 17.52
N MET A 157 5.89 6.78 18.13
CA MET A 157 6.51 7.89 17.43
C MET A 157 7.49 8.57 18.35
N THR A 158 8.79 8.40 18.13
CA THR A 158 9.84 8.97 18.97
C THR A 158 10.54 10.16 18.34
N TYR A 159 10.53 10.25 17.01
CA TYR A 159 11.12 11.35 16.24
C TYR A 159 10.12 11.82 15.18
N SER A 160 9.38 12.83 15.50
CA SER A 160 8.59 13.58 14.53
C SER A 160 8.40 14.99 15.06
N THR A 161 8.52 15.96 14.17
CA THR A 161 8.20 17.36 14.49
C THR A 161 6.72 17.54 14.81
N ASP A 162 5.88 16.62 14.41
CA ASP A 162 4.43 16.68 14.54
C ASP A 162 3.86 15.62 15.50
N ASN A 163 4.58 14.63 15.93
CA ASN A 163 4.16 13.55 16.85
C ASN A 163 2.71 13.01 16.64
N GLN A 164 2.06 13.37 15.52
CA GLN A 164 0.71 12.97 15.22
C GLN A 164 0.69 11.49 14.83
N THR A 165 -0.06 10.71 15.57
CA THR A 165 -0.18 9.25 15.38
C THR A 165 -1.51 8.84 14.74
N GLU A 166 -2.35 9.80 14.37
CA GLU A 166 -3.66 9.57 13.78
C GLU A 166 -3.96 10.59 12.69
N TYR A 167 -4.68 10.17 11.65
CA TYR A 167 -5.15 11.05 10.60
C TYR A 167 -6.49 10.55 10.04
N ASN A 168 -7.48 11.43 9.96
CA ASN A 168 -8.78 11.10 9.38
C ASN A 168 -8.77 11.31 7.87
N ALA A 169 -9.08 10.25 7.13
CA ALA A 169 -9.15 10.28 5.68
C ALA A 169 -9.97 9.08 5.15
N LYS A 170 -10.43 9.18 3.91
CA LYS A 170 -11.03 8.04 3.22
C LYS A 170 -9.98 7.04 2.73
N ILE A 171 -8.88 7.56 2.17
CA ILE A 171 -7.86 6.75 1.48
C ILE A 171 -6.53 6.82 2.22
N GLY A 172 -5.90 5.68 2.41
CA GLY A 172 -4.54 5.52 2.89
C GLY A 172 -3.75 4.53 2.05
N LEU A 173 -2.74 3.92 2.66
CA LEU A 173 -1.93 2.85 2.08
C LEU A 173 -1.97 1.63 3.00
N MET A 174 -1.45 0.49 2.54
CA MET A 174 -1.28 -0.66 3.43
C MET A 174 -0.29 -0.35 4.55
N TYR A 175 -0.48 -0.98 5.69
CA TYR A 175 0.51 -1.02 6.76
C TYR A 175 1.60 -2.05 6.46
N VAL A 176 2.76 -1.91 7.10
CA VAL A 176 3.76 -2.99 7.13
C VAL A 176 3.14 -4.25 7.72
N SER A 177 2.34 -4.12 8.77
CA SER A 177 1.66 -5.27 9.38
C SER A 177 0.63 -5.93 8.44
N ASP A 178 -0.09 -5.16 7.60
CA ASP A 178 -0.96 -5.74 6.56
C ASP A 178 -0.16 -6.65 5.62
N TYR A 179 0.99 -6.14 5.16
CA TYR A 179 1.89 -6.89 4.28
C TYR A 179 2.45 -8.13 4.97
N MET A 180 2.89 -8.00 6.21
CA MET A 180 3.41 -9.12 6.98
C MET A 180 2.37 -10.23 7.19
N TYR A 181 1.13 -9.87 7.54
CA TYR A 181 0.04 -10.83 7.72
C TYR A 181 -0.48 -11.44 6.40
N ALA A 182 -0.17 -10.86 5.26
CA ALA A 182 -0.46 -11.44 3.95
C ALA A 182 0.48 -12.59 3.56
N ALA A 183 1.55 -12.81 4.30
CA ALA A 183 2.41 -13.96 4.16
C ALA A 183 1.78 -15.22 4.75
N LEU A 184 2.34 -16.39 4.44
CA LEU A 184 1.98 -17.66 5.06
C LEU A 184 2.14 -17.56 6.59
N GLN A 185 1.27 -18.21 7.32
CA GLN A 185 1.20 -18.09 8.79
C GLN A 185 2.53 -18.42 9.49
N ASP A 186 3.27 -19.39 9.00
CA ASP A 186 4.59 -19.77 9.52
C ASP A 186 5.65 -18.66 9.35
N LYS A 187 5.36 -17.66 8.48
CA LYS A 187 6.23 -16.52 8.21
C LYS A 187 5.92 -15.28 9.05
N TRP A 188 4.85 -15.26 9.81
CA TRP A 188 4.45 -14.09 10.62
C TRP A 188 5.46 -13.72 11.72
N ILE A 189 6.39 -14.61 12.03
CA ILE A 189 7.45 -14.39 13.05
C ILE A 189 8.61 -13.55 12.47
N LEU A 190 8.90 -13.67 11.16
CA LEU A 190 10.05 -13.06 10.52
C LEU A 190 9.67 -12.40 9.18
N ALA A 191 8.54 -11.73 9.14
CA ALA A 191 7.98 -11.26 7.87
C ALA A 191 8.86 -10.26 7.12
N GLY A 192 9.72 -9.50 7.79
CA GLY A 192 10.65 -8.57 7.14
C GLY A 192 11.83 -9.23 6.45
N SER A 193 12.25 -10.42 6.88
CA SER A 193 13.43 -11.13 6.37
C SER A 193 13.12 -12.38 5.52
N ILE A 194 11.85 -12.69 5.29
CA ILE A 194 11.41 -13.93 4.62
C ILE A 194 12.08 -14.14 3.25
N TYR A 195 12.44 -13.06 2.60
CA TYR A 195 12.91 -13.04 1.23
C TYR A 195 14.38 -12.71 1.10
N ASN A 196 15.13 -12.82 2.20
CA ASN A 196 16.49 -12.30 2.32
C ASN A 196 17.54 -13.12 1.55
N ASP A 197 17.14 -13.93 0.60
CA ASP A 197 18.06 -14.60 -0.29
C ASP A 197 18.02 -13.93 -1.67
N ALA A 198 18.70 -12.80 -1.77
CA ALA A 198 18.81 -12.02 -3.01
C ALA A 198 19.45 -12.80 -4.19
N SER A 199 19.99 -13.99 -3.93
CA SER A 199 20.49 -14.89 -4.97
C SER A 199 19.39 -15.76 -5.56
N LYS A 200 18.18 -15.73 -4.96
CA LYS A 200 17.07 -16.59 -5.35
C LYS A 200 16.01 -15.85 -6.11
N ASP A 201 15.34 -16.64 -6.89
CA ASP A 201 14.19 -16.24 -7.70
C ASP A 201 13.17 -15.46 -6.87
N TYR A 202 13.00 -14.18 -7.15
CA TYR A 202 11.96 -13.31 -6.56
C TYR A 202 10.55 -13.89 -6.73
N ARG A 203 10.37 -14.88 -7.61
CA ARG A 203 9.16 -15.67 -7.77
C ARG A 203 8.76 -16.38 -6.48
N SER A 204 9.71 -16.68 -5.62
CA SER A 204 9.39 -17.26 -4.32
C SER A 204 8.55 -16.33 -3.43
N ALA A 205 8.71 -15.02 -3.56
CA ALA A 205 7.93 -14.05 -2.81
C ALA A 205 6.44 -14.08 -3.19
N THR A 206 6.11 -14.32 -4.46
CA THR A 206 4.71 -14.38 -4.93
C THR A 206 3.95 -15.60 -4.40
N SER A 207 4.64 -16.69 -4.10
CA SER A 207 4.04 -17.89 -3.52
C SER A 207 3.93 -17.84 -2.00
N VAL A 208 4.64 -16.91 -1.35
CA VAL A 208 4.70 -16.78 0.11
C VAL A 208 3.83 -15.64 0.62
N ASN A 209 3.70 -14.57 -0.15
CA ASN A 209 2.93 -13.37 0.23
C ASN A 209 2.03 -12.92 -0.90
N TRP A 210 0.74 -12.99 -0.69
CA TRP A 210 -0.25 -12.65 -1.71
C TRP A 210 -0.37 -11.12 -1.97
N LEU A 211 0.10 -10.26 -1.07
CA LEU A 211 0.18 -8.81 -1.31
C LEU A 211 1.39 -8.38 -2.13
N TYR A 212 2.43 -9.21 -2.23
CA TYR A 212 3.61 -8.87 -3.02
C TYR A 212 3.29 -8.77 -4.51
N MET A 213 3.65 -7.64 -5.15
CA MET A 213 3.36 -7.37 -6.56
C MET A 213 4.59 -7.25 -7.46
N GLY A 214 5.79 -7.11 -6.90
CA GLY A 214 7.04 -7.19 -7.65
C GLY A 214 7.77 -5.85 -7.85
N LEU A 215 7.13 -4.72 -7.67
CA LEU A 215 7.81 -3.42 -7.66
C LEU A 215 7.96 -2.86 -6.25
N VAL A 216 8.80 -1.85 -6.16
CA VAL A 216 9.00 -1.09 -4.93
C VAL A 216 7.78 -0.21 -4.68
N GLU A 217 7.14 -0.36 -3.53
CA GLU A 217 5.93 0.37 -3.20
C GLU A 217 5.90 0.92 -1.78
N TRP A 218 5.28 2.08 -1.61
CA TRP A 218 5.13 2.69 -0.30
C TRP A 218 4.10 1.98 0.58
N THR A 219 4.38 1.97 1.88
CA THR A 219 3.38 1.72 2.93
C THR A 219 2.99 3.04 3.61
N ILE A 220 1.95 3.04 4.45
CA ILE A 220 1.63 4.19 5.30
C ILE A 220 2.55 4.25 6.53
N SER A 221 3.21 3.15 6.86
CA SER A 221 4.00 3.00 8.08
C SER A 221 5.29 3.81 8.00
N ARG A 222 5.51 4.66 8.98
CA ARG A 222 6.70 5.49 9.10
C ARG A 222 7.71 4.91 10.09
N CYS A 223 8.97 5.32 9.95
CA CYS A 223 10.00 4.96 10.90
C CYS A 223 9.82 5.74 12.21
N ALA A 224 9.77 5.03 13.35
CA ALA A 224 9.54 5.66 14.65
C ALA A 224 10.75 6.41 15.20
N ASN A 225 11.95 6.08 14.74
CA ASN A 225 13.22 6.65 15.23
C ASN A 225 13.99 7.45 14.18
N ASN A 226 13.30 7.91 13.13
CA ASN A 226 13.87 8.76 12.10
C ASN A 226 12.77 9.61 11.46
N GLU A 227 13.00 10.90 11.31
CA GLU A 227 11.96 11.88 10.89
C GLU A 227 11.66 11.89 9.38
N ASN A 228 12.49 11.25 8.58
CA ASN A 228 12.34 11.26 7.13
C ASN A 228 12.27 9.86 6.51
N TYR A 229 12.38 8.79 7.31
CA TYR A 229 12.26 7.42 6.80
C TYR A 229 10.84 6.91 6.86
N VAL A 230 10.44 6.26 5.77
CA VAL A 230 9.15 5.58 5.59
C VAL A 230 9.40 4.15 5.13
N PHE A 231 8.61 3.22 5.63
CA PHE A 231 8.71 1.83 5.22
C PHE A 231 8.09 1.60 3.83
N TYR A 232 8.71 0.69 3.11
CA TYR A 232 8.29 0.27 1.78
C TYR A 232 8.53 -1.24 1.59
N VAL A 233 7.82 -1.84 0.64
CA VAL A 233 8.11 -3.19 0.16
C VAL A 233 9.05 -3.07 -1.03
N ASN A 234 10.19 -3.74 -0.98
CA ASN A 234 11.16 -3.70 -2.07
C ASN A 234 10.83 -4.71 -3.19
N TYR A 235 11.56 -4.63 -4.30
CA TYR A 235 11.37 -5.52 -5.44
C TYR A 235 11.66 -7.01 -5.13
N GLY A 236 12.32 -7.33 -4.03
CA GLY A 236 12.52 -8.70 -3.52
C GLY A 236 11.48 -9.15 -2.51
N GLY A 237 10.46 -8.33 -2.21
CA GLY A 237 9.42 -8.64 -1.24
C GLY A 237 9.78 -8.34 0.21
N GLN A 238 10.98 -7.84 0.49
CA GLN A 238 11.40 -7.46 1.84
C GLN A 238 10.79 -6.12 2.24
N VAL A 239 10.52 -5.95 3.53
CA VAL A 239 10.20 -4.63 4.10
C VAL A 239 11.50 -3.91 4.44
N ASN A 240 11.64 -2.68 3.98
CA ASN A 240 12.77 -1.81 4.29
C ASN A 240 12.30 -0.38 4.47
N ALA A 241 13.18 0.57 4.80
CA ALA A 241 12.84 1.98 4.94
C ALA A 241 13.79 2.87 4.15
N THR A 242 13.25 3.97 3.63
CA THR A 242 14.02 4.96 2.88
C THR A 242 13.46 6.36 3.08
N ASN A 243 14.17 7.37 2.57
CA ASN A 243 13.76 8.76 2.70
C ASN A 243 12.44 9.04 1.98
N ALA A 244 11.60 9.88 2.58
CA ALA A 244 10.28 10.25 2.08
C ALA A 244 10.29 10.96 0.72
N ASN A 245 11.44 11.47 0.28
CA ASN A 245 11.63 12.07 -1.06
C ASN A 245 11.90 11.05 -2.17
N ASN A 246 12.15 9.78 -1.85
CA ASN A 246 12.21 8.73 -2.87
C ASN A 246 10.84 8.59 -3.54
N TYR A 247 10.83 8.02 -4.73
CA TYR A 247 9.62 7.91 -5.54
C TYR A 247 9.35 6.43 -5.86
N LEU A 248 8.25 5.95 -5.33
CA LEU A 248 7.85 4.55 -5.41
C LEU A 248 6.41 4.43 -5.93
N ALA A 249 6.03 3.21 -6.28
CA ALA A 249 4.66 2.89 -6.68
C ALA A 249 3.68 3.02 -5.52
N ILE A 250 2.41 3.23 -5.86
CA ILE A 250 1.32 3.42 -4.91
C ILE A 250 0.19 2.43 -5.21
N ARG A 251 -0.31 1.78 -4.16
CA ARG A 251 -1.60 1.07 -4.17
C ARG A 251 -2.51 1.65 -3.09
N PRO A 252 -3.54 2.43 -3.47
CA PRO A 252 -4.51 2.96 -2.52
C PRO A 252 -5.21 1.86 -1.74
N ALA A 253 -5.40 2.09 -0.44
CA ALA A 253 -6.18 1.23 0.44
C ALA A 253 -7.26 2.04 1.15
N PHE A 254 -8.42 1.41 1.42
CA PHE A 254 -9.55 2.06 2.07
C PHE A 254 -10.46 1.05 2.75
N TYR A 255 -11.41 1.54 3.52
CA TYR A 255 -12.42 0.72 4.19
C TYR A 255 -13.78 0.93 3.55
N LEU A 256 -14.52 -0.18 3.35
CA LEU A 256 -15.88 -0.14 2.84
C LEU A 256 -16.86 0.30 3.92
N SER A 257 -17.93 0.96 3.48
CA SER A 257 -19.10 1.28 4.29
C SER A 257 -19.86 0.01 4.69
N ASN A 258 -20.47 0.02 5.86
CA ASN A 258 -21.33 -1.07 6.33
C ASN A 258 -22.60 -1.25 5.48
N SER A 259 -22.96 -0.26 4.64
CA SER A 259 -24.07 -0.36 3.70
C SER A 259 -23.74 -1.25 2.50
N VAL A 260 -22.45 -1.51 2.26
CA VAL A 260 -22.02 -2.33 1.12
C VAL A 260 -22.30 -3.81 1.38
N SER A 261 -22.98 -4.45 0.43
CA SER A 261 -23.35 -5.86 0.49
C SER A 261 -22.65 -6.68 -0.62
N TYR A 262 -22.52 -7.98 -0.36
CA TYR A 262 -22.10 -8.94 -1.38
C TYR A 262 -23.27 -9.25 -2.31
N LEU A 263 -23.07 -9.18 -3.61
CA LEU A 263 -24.05 -9.57 -4.61
C LEU A 263 -23.72 -10.91 -5.29
N SER A 264 -22.49 -11.08 -5.75
CA SER A 264 -22.06 -12.26 -6.51
C SER A 264 -20.53 -12.34 -6.61
N GLY A 265 -20.04 -13.39 -7.26
CA GLY A 265 -18.62 -13.63 -7.54
C GLY A 265 -17.98 -14.57 -6.53
N SER A 266 -17.04 -15.36 -6.98
CA SER A 266 -16.29 -16.35 -6.16
C SER A 266 -15.07 -15.75 -5.47
N GLY A 267 -14.70 -14.51 -5.81
CA GLY A 267 -13.50 -13.84 -5.30
C GLY A 267 -12.22 -14.21 -6.06
N THR A 268 -12.31 -15.01 -7.12
CA THR A 268 -11.17 -15.26 -8.01
C THR A 268 -10.89 -14.04 -8.90
N LYS A 269 -9.71 -13.94 -9.49
CA LYS A 269 -9.37 -12.83 -10.40
C LYS A 269 -10.32 -12.73 -11.59
N THR A 270 -10.79 -13.87 -12.11
CA THR A 270 -11.70 -13.94 -13.28
C THR A 270 -13.18 -13.84 -12.92
N ASP A 271 -13.51 -14.03 -11.65
CA ASP A 271 -14.86 -13.90 -11.09
C ASP A 271 -14.80 -13.18 -9.74
N PRO A 272 -14.42 -11.88 -9.73
CA PRO A 272 -14.26 -11.12 -8.50
C PRO A 272 -15.61 -10.87 -7.81
N ILE A 273 -15.56 -10.64 -6.52
CA ILE A 273 -16.73 -10.23 -5.73
C ILE A 273 -17.30 -8.94 -6.31
N ILE A 274 -18.59 -8.95 -6.58
CA ILE A 274 -19.37 -7.79 -6.97
C ILE A 274 -20.12 -7.25 -5.76
N LEU A 275 -20.07 -5.96 -5.58
CA LEU A 275 -20.65 -5.25 -4.44
C LEU A 275 -21.92 -4.51 -4.84
N GLY A 276 -22.87 -4.47 -3.92
CA GLY A 276 -24.10 -3.67 -3.99
C GLY A 276 -24.24 -2.70 -2.82
N ASP A 277 -25.31 -1.93 -2.85
CA ASP A 277 -25.74 -1.07 -1.74
C ASP A 277 -26.57 -1.86 -0.74
#